data_bc0153afb138bd84b0143291427f79d4
#
_entry.id   bc0153afb138bd84b0143291427f79d4
#
_cell.length_a   1.000
_cell.length_b   1.000
_cell.length_c   1.000
_cell.angle_alpha   90.00
_cell.angle_beta   90.00
_cell.angle_gamma   90.00
#
_symmetry.space_group_name_H-M   'P 1'
#
loop_
_entity.id
_entity.type
_entity.pdbx_description
1 polymer ?
#
loop_
_entity_poly.entity_id
_entity_poly.type
_entity_poly.pdbx_seq_one_letter_code
_entity_poly.pdbx_strand_id
1 'polypeptide(L)'
;MVGRRDADYVEDMSLASREFRFGVNMLAADTASSWQTRARSVEELGYDVLLVPDHLGIPSPWPALAVAATATQRLRVGPFVLNAAFTNPALLARDAATVDRLSDGRVELGLGTGYAREEFDAAGIEYRSAGRRVDHLSATAARVTELLADEDHQPRPVQPRIPLLLAGNGDRVLTMAAEHADIVGFTAARTGPDGDLEPLSAGDFDERVAFARTAAGHRAVEVEWNLLLQIVTVTDDPTAVADELIAKHELSMSTQEFLGLPSVLIGSVSDIATRLVDLRERTGISYLTVLEPALEVFAPVIAELHAVDAGGR
;
A
#
# COMPACT_ATOMS: atom_id res chain seq x y z
N MET A 1 1.65 -39.23 -1.54
CA MET A 1 2.66 -38.12 -1.59
C MET A 1 2.59 -37.34 -2.90
N VAL A 2 1.58 -37.52 -3.75
CA VAL A 2 1.35 -36.81 -5.03
C VAL A 2 0.43 -35.60 -4.89
N GLY A 3 -0.49 -35.60 -3.91
CA GLY A 3 -1.52 -34.55 -3.82
C GLY A 3 -1.09 -33.17 -3.26
N ARG A 4 0.06 -33.06 -2.58
CA ARG A 4 0.53 -31.75 -2.05
C ARG A 4 1.19 -30.87 -3.11
N ARG A 5 1.92 -31.46 -4.07
CA ARG A 5 2.61 -30.69 -5.12
C ARG A 5 1.66 -30.05 -6.14
N ASP A 6 0.54 -30.72 -6.42
CA ASP A 6 -0.42 -30.20 -7.40
C ASP A 6 -1.28 -29.05 -6.83
N ALA A 7 -1.60 -29.08 -5.53
CA ALA A 7 -2.31 -28.00 -4.87
C ALA A 7 -1.42 -26.73 -4.74
N ASP A 8 -0.17 -26.89 -4.30
CA ASP A 8 0.80 -25.80 -4.18
C ASP A 8 1.09 -25.15 -5.56
N TYR A 9 1.13 -25.95 -6.64
CA TYR A 9 1.38 -25.46 -7.99
C TYR A 9 0.16 -24.71 -8.56
N VAL A 10 -1.06 -25.14 -8.28
CA VAL A 10 -2.30 -24.45 -8.68
C VAL A 10 -2.49 -23.15 -7.90
N GLU A 11 -2.15 -23.13 -6.60
CA GLU A 11 -2.17 -21.89 -5.79
C GLU A 11 -1.14 -20.87 -6.30
N ASP A 12 0.07 -21.30 -6.62
CA ASP A 12 1.13 -20.43 -7.14
C ASP A 12 0.78 -19.84 -8.52
N MET A 13 0.20 -20.63 -9.41
CA MET A 13 -0.32 -20.16 -10.71
C MET A 13 -1.48 -19.17 -10.55
N SER A 14 -2.36 -19.36 -9.56
CA SER A 14 -3.50 -18.47 -9.29
C SER A 14 -3.03 -17.08 -8.81
N LEU A 15 -1.98 -17.02 -8.02
CA LEU A 15 -1.41 -15.76 -7.52
C LEU A 15 -0.70 -14.95 -8.61
N ALA A 16 0.05 -15.62 -9.49
CA ALA A 16 0.72 -14.99 -10.61
C ALA A 16 -0.24 -14.50 -11.72
N SER A 17 -1.49 -14.97 -11.71
CA SER A 17 -2.50 -14.59 -12.71
C SER A 17 -3.29 -13.33 -12.38
N ARG A 18 -3.13 -12.73 -11.19
CA ARG A 18 -3.82 -11.49 -10.82
C ARG A 18 -3.26 -10.32 -11.63
N GLU A 19 -4.14 -9.55 -12.28
CA GLU A 19 -3.75 -8.35 -13.03
C GLU A 19 -3.07 -7.34 -12.12
N PHE A 20 -2.17 -6.54 -12.67
CA PHE A 20 -1.55 -5.45 -11.94
C PHE A 20 -2.56 -4.36 -11.61
N ARG A 21 -2.39 -3.77 -10.43
CA ARG A 21 -3.14 -2.63 -9.94
C ARG A 21 -2.18 -1.57 -9.38
N PHE A 22 -2.48 -0.30 -9.63
CA PHE A 22 -1.55 0.79 -9.37
C PHE A 22 -2.15 1.83 -8.45
N GLY A 23 -1.45 2.12 -7.36
CA GLY A 23 -1.76 3.19 -6.44
C GLY A 23 -0.69 4.27 -6.46
N VAL A 24 -1.08 5.49 -6.13
CA VAL A 24 -0.15 6.56 -5.83
C VAL A 24 -0.48 7.19 -4.47
N ASN A 25 0.54 7.26 -3.60
CA ASN A 25 0.43 7.89 -2.28
C ASN A 25 0.85 9.36 -2.40
N MET A 26 -0.12 10.26 -2.26
CA MET A 26 0.02 11.67 -2.56
C MET A 26 -0.19 12.55 -1.34
N LEU A 27 0.60 13.61 -1.23
CA LEU A 27 0.34 14.71 -0.32
C LEU A 27 -0.72 15.63 -0.95
N ALA A 28 -1.71 16.06 -0.16
CA ALA A 28 -2.73 16.95 -0.66
C ALA A 28 -2.15 18.29 -1.13
N ALA A 29 -2.75 18.87 -2.15
CA ALA A 29 -2.33 20.15 -2.70
C ALA A 29 -2.85 21.35 -1.86
N ASP A 30 -2.29 22.52 -2.12
CA ASP A 30 -2.57 23.75 -1.37
C ASP A 30 -4.00 24.28 -1.55
N THR A 31 -4.62 24.03 -2.71
CA THR A 31 -5.97 24.52 -3.04
C THR A 31 -6.87 23.39 -3.55
N ALA A 32 -8.18 23.55 -3.38
CA ALA A 32 -9.17 22.60 -3.88
C ALA A 32 -9.04 22.38 -5.40
N SER A 33 -8.82 23.45 -6.18
CA SER A 33 -8.73 23.35 -7.64
C SER A 33 -7.46 22.62 -8.11
N SER A 34 -6.31 22.86 -7.46
CA SER A 34 -5.08 22.16 -7.78
C SER A 34 -5.17 20.68 -7.40
N TRP A 35 -5.75 20.37 -6.24
CA TRP A 35 -5.96 18.99 -5.80
C TRP A 35 -6.90 18.21 -6.73
N GLN A 36 -8.02 18.81 -7.13
CA GLN A 36 -8.93 18.21 -8.11
C GLN A 36 -8.24 17.94 -9.46
N THR A 37 -7.44 18.89 -9.94
CA THR A 37 -6.68 18.70 -11.19
C THR A 37 -5.70 17.54 -11.07
N ARG A 38 -4.96 17.47 -9.97
CA ARG A 38 -4.02 16.35 -9.71
C ARG A 38 -4.73 15.01 -9.60
N ALA A 39 -5.88 14.94 -8.92
CA ALA A 39 -6.67 13.72 -8.84
C ALA A 39 -7.13 13.22 -10.21
N ARG A 40 -7.55 14.15 -11.12
CA ARG A 40 -7.85 13.78 -12.51
C ARG A 40 -6.63 13.29 -13.27
N SER A 41 -5.48 13.95 -13.11
CA SER A 41 -4.23 13.48 -13.72
C SER A 41 -3.85 12.08 -13.27
N VAL A 42 -4.04 11.73 -12.00
CA VAL A 42 -3.85 10.36 -11.50
C VAL A 42 -4.70 9.36 -12.27
N GLU A 43 -5.99 9.67 -12.46
CA GLU A 43 -6.92 8.81 -13.21
C GLU A 43 -6.56 8.71 -14.70
N GLU A 44 -6.13 9.82 -15.31
CA GLU A 44 -5.75 9.90 -16.73
C GLU A 44 -4.42 9.16 -17.02
N LEU A 45 -3.50 9.13 -16.04
CA LEU A 45 -2.23 8.41 -16.13
C LEU A 45 -2.36 6.89 -15.93
N GLY A 46 -3.59 6.39 -15.66
CA GLY A 46 -3.87 4.96 -15.58
C GLY A 46 -3.73 4.35 -14.19
N TYR A 47 -3.65 5.15 -13.15
CA TYR A 47 -3.70 4.65 -11.78
C TYR A 47 -5.13 4.21 -11.39
N ASP A 48 -5.21 3.19 -10.54
CA ASP A 48 -6.45 2.64 -10.02
C ASP A 48 -6.86 3.28 -8.70
N VAL A 49 -5.87 3.73 -7.89
CA VAL A 49 -6.10 4.20 -6.53
C VAL A 49 -5.28 5.45 -6.22
N LEU A 50 -5.95 6.49 -5.72
CA LEU A 50 -5.31 7.63 -5.08
C LEU A 50 -5.32 7.44 -3.58
N LEU A 51 -4.16 7.45 -2.98
CA LEU A 51 -3.92 7.23 -1.56
C LEU A 51 -3.40 8.51 -0.91
N VAL A 52 -3.77 8.73 0.37
CA VAL A 52 -3.29 9.88 1.16
C VAL A 52 -2.74 9.37 2.49
N PRO A 53 -1.51 9.74 2.88
CA PRO A 53 -0.94 9.34 4.16
C PRO A 53 -1.54 10.14 5.31
N ASP A 54 -1.48 9.58 6.52
CA ASP A 54 -1.97 10.21 7.75
C ASP A 54 -0.79 10.60 8.64
N HIS A 55 -0.31 11.82 8.45
CA HIS A 55 0.74 12.43 9.26
C HIS A 55 0.33 13.81 9.74
N LEU A 56 0.73 14.17 10.96
CA LEU A 56 0.57 15.54 11.45
C LEU A 56 1.52 16.48 10.67
N GLY A 57 1.01 17.65 10.33
CA GLY A 57 1.77 18.63 9.52
C GLY A 57 1.48 18.58 8.02
N ILE A 58 0.70 17.60 7.57
CA ILE A 58 0.15 17.54 6.21
C ILE A 58 -1.39 17.53 6.27
N PRO A 59 -2.09 17.75 5.13
CA PRO A 59 -3.55 17.72 5.08
C PRO A 59 -4.17 16.41 5.55
N SER A 60 -5.29 16.50 6.27
CA SER A 60 -6.03 15.33 6.74
C SER A 60 -6.52 14.46 5.59
N PRO A 61 -6.38 13.12 5.67
CA PRO A 61 -6.77 12.22 4.58
C PRO A 61 -8.24 12.34 4.16
N TRP A 62 -9.20 12.28 5.10
CA TRP A 62 -10.61 12.22 4.74
C TRP A 62 -11.13 13.42 3.93
N PRO A 63 -10.83 14.69 4.29
CA PRO A 63 -11.20 15.83 3.45
C PRO A 63 -10.55 15.79 2.06
N ALA A 64 -9.26 15.42 1.99
CA ALA A 64 -8.55 15.31 0.72
C ALA A 64 -9.13 14.22 -0.18
N LEU A 65 -9.42 13.03 0.38
CA LEU A 65 -10.03 11.91 -0.33
C LEU A 65 -11.44 12.22 -0.83
N ALA A 66 -12.26 12.93 -0.04
CA ALA A 66 -13.60 13.35 -0.47
C ALA A 66 -13.53 14.28 -1.69
N VAL A 67 -12.60 15.24 -1.71
CA VAL A 67 -12.40 16.13 -2.86
C VAL A 67 -11.90 15.36 -4.08
N ALA A 68 -10.93 14.45 -3.92
CA ALA A 68 -10.43 13.62 -5.01
C ALA A 68 -11.52 12.71 -5.59
N ALA A 69 -12.32 12.07 -4.74
CA ALA A 69 -13.42 11.21 -5.15
C ALA A 69 -14.47 11.94 -5.99
N THR A 70 -14.84 13.16 -5.60
CA THR A 70 -15.82 13.97 -6.36
C THR A 70 -15.25 14.55 -7.67
N ALA A 71 -13.94 14.58 -7.82
CA ALA A 71 -13.27 15.08 -9.02
C ALA A 71 -13.03 14.00 -10.10
N THR A 72 -13.18 12.72 -9.76
CA THR A 72 -12.85 11.55 -10.58
C THR A 72 -14.04 10.62 -10.75
N GLN A 73 -13.99 9.68 -11.72
CA GLN A 73 -15.10 8.80 -12.06
C GLN A 73 -14.86 7.32 -11.68
N ARG A 74 -13.65 6.84 -11.83
CA ARG A 74 -13.26 5.44 -11.63
C ARG A 74 -12.27 5.24 -10.49
N LEU A 75 -11.43 6.27 -10.26
CA LEU A 75 -10.32 6.22 -9.32
C LEU A 75 -10.83 5.88 -7.91
N ARG A 76 -10.33 4.80 -7.34
CA ARG A 76 -10.55 4.48 -5.93
C ARG A 76 -9.77 5.44 -5.06
N VAL A 77 -10.20 5.61 -3.82
CA VAL A 77 -9.58 6.54 -2.87
C VAL A 77 -9.44 5.88 -1.50
N GLY A 78 -8.35 6.15 -0.81
CA GLY A 78 -8.15 5.60 0.52
C GLY A 78 -6.99 6.22 1.28
N PRO A 79 -6.99 6.13 2.61
CA PRO A 79 -5.81 6.48 3.39
C PRO A 79 -4.74 5.38 3.27
N PHE A 80 -3.47 5.78 3.22
CA PHE A 80 -2.36 4.82 3.19
C PHE A 80 -1.20 5.26 4.10
N VAL A 81 -1.29 4.95 5.37
CA VAL A 81 -2.43 4.37 6.09
C VAL A 81 -2.80 5.28 7.26
N LEU A 82 -4.06 5.22 7.75
CA LEU A 82 -4.41 5.93 8.98
C LEU A 82 -3.66 5.35 10.18
N ASN A 83 -3.22 6.22 11.06
CA ASN A 83 -2.76 5.83 12.38
C ASN A 83 -3.97 5.46 13.26
N ALA A 84 -4.12 4.16 13.56
CA ALA A 84 -5.24 3.66 14.37
C ALA A 84 -5.35 4.34 15.74
N ALA A 85 -4.25 4.87 16.29
CA ALA A 85 -4.26 5.56 17.58
C ALA A 85 -4.87 6.98 17.52
N PHE A 86 -5.00 7.57 16.32
CA PHE A 86 -5.50 8.93 16.15
C PHE A 86 -7.02 8.99 15.95
N THR A 87 -7.70 7.87 15.95
CA THR A 87 -9.14 7.84 15.68
C THR A 87 -9.91 6.89 16.59
N ASN A 88 -11.20 7.18 16.76
CA ASN A 88 -12.15 6.28 17.40
C ASN A 88 -12.80 5.40 16.33
N PRO A 89 -12.96 4.07 16.53
CA PRO A 89 -13.53 3.17 15.53
C PRO A 89 -14.92 3.57 15.01
N ALA A 90 -15.79 4.13 15.86
CA ALA A 90 -17.12 4.57 15.44
C ALA A 90 -17.07 5.83 14.56
N LEU A 91 -16.16 6.77 14.88
CA LEU A 91 -15.93 7.94 14.04
C LEU A 91 -15.31 7.53 12.70
N LEU A 92 -14.37 6.61 12.73
CA LEU A 92 -13.72 6.08 11.54
C LEU A 92 -14.71 5.36 10.60
N ALA A 93 -15.57 4.50 11.15
CA ALA A 93 -16.60 3.81 10.36
C ALA A 93 -17.57 4.81 9.71
N ARG A 94 -18.01 5.85 10.45
CA ARG A 94 -18.85 6.94 9.93
C ARG A 94 -18.15 7.67 8.78
N ASP A 95 -16.90 8.07 8.96
CA ASP A 95 -16.16 8.85 7.98
C ASP A 95 -15.86 8.02 6.72
N ALA A 96 -15.44 6.75 6.88
CA ALA A 96 -15.25 5.82 5.77
C ALA A 96 -16.55 5.59 4.98
N ALA A 97 -17.67 5.31 5.64
CA ALA A 97 -18.97 5.15 5.00
C ALA A 97 -19.45 6.44 4.32
N THR A 98 -19.15 7.61 4.90
CA THR A 98 -19.49 8.91 4.29
C THR A 98 -18.75 9.11 2.98
N VAL A 99 -17.42 8.90 2.97
CA VAL A 99 -16.62 9.06 1.74
C VAL A 99 -16.95 7.95 0.73
N ASP A 100 -17.28 6.75 1.19
CA ASP A 100 -17.74 5.66 0.32
C ASP A 100 -19.02 6.06 -0.45
N ARG A 101 -19.98 6.68 0.23
CA ARG A 101 -21.19 7.22 -0.43
C ARG A 101 -20.87 8.35 -1.41
N LEU A 102 -19.98 9.29 -1.03
CA LEU A 102 -19.57 10.42 -1.88
C LEU A 102 -18.76 10.00 -3.10
N SER A 103 -18.18 8.82 -3.06
CA SER A 103 -17.38 8.23 -4.14
C SER A 103 -18.13 7.17 -4.96
N ASP A 104 -19.41 6.91 -4.69
CA ASP A 104 -20.17 5.82 -5.30
C ASP A 104 -19.49 4.44 -5.12
N GLY A 105 -19.03 4.17 -3.90
CA GLY A 105 -18.46 2.85 -3.55
C GLY A 105 -17.00 2.64 -3.96
N ARG A 106 -16.14 3.67 -3.90
CA ARG A 106 -14.74 3.58 -4.33
C ARG A 106 -13.72 3.71 -3.19
N VAL A 107 -14.14 3.60 -1.93
CA VAL A 107 -13.22 3.68 -0.78
C VAL A 107 -12.47 2.37 -0.56
N GLU A 108 -11.20 2.47 -0.18
CA GLU A 108 -10.37 1.44 0.47
C GLU A 108 -9.89 1.98 1.81
N LEU A 109 -10.03 1.21 2.87
CA LEU A 109 -9.68 1.66 4.23
C LEU A 109 -8.33 1.09 4.64
N GLY A 110 -7.29 1.91 4.63
CA GLY A 110 -5.95 1.55 5.08
C GLY A 110 -5.70 1.93 6.54
N LEU A 111 -5.22 0.98 7.36
CA LEU A 111 -4.88 1.17 8.77
C LEU A 111 -3.48 0.67 9.09
N GLY A 112 -2.81 1.36 10.01
CA GLY A 112 -1.50 0.99 10.53
C GLY A 112 -1.35 1.34 12.01
N THR A 113 -0.24 0.90 12.61
CA THR A 113 0.02 1.09 14.05
C THR A 113 0.48 2.50 14.43
N GLY A 114 0.88 3.33 13.45
CA GLY A 114 1.67 4.54 13.68
C GLY A 114 3.09 4.23 14.16
N TYR A 115 4.06 5.03 13.75
CA TYR A 115 5.48 4.84 14.10
C TYR A 115 6.17 6.14 14.55
N ALA A 116 5.71 7.28 14.10
CA ALA A 116 6.31 8.59 14.38
C ALA A 116 5.96 9.06 15.81
N ARG A 117 6.85 8.80 16.77
CA ARG A 117 6.65 9.15 18.17
C ARG A 117 6.31 10.62 18.36
N GLU A 118 6.96 11.50 17.62
CA GLU A 118 6.77 12.95 17.70
C GLU A 118 5.31 13.36 17.39
N GLU A 119 4.64 12.64 16.51
CA GLU A 119 3.24 12.89 16.17
C GLU A 119 2.30 12.49 17.31
N PHE A 120 2.60 11.39 18.02
CA PHE A 120 1.84 11.01 19.23
C PHE A 120 1.99 12.07 20.32
N ASP A 121 3.21 12.55 20.54
CA ASP A 121 3.48 13.59 21.54
C ASP A 121 2.77 14.90 21.17
N ALA A 122 2.79 15.30 19.88
CA ALA A 122 2.10 16.47 19.38
C ALA A 122 0.57 16.37 19.48
N ALA A 123 0.03 15.15 19.26
CA ALA A 123 -1.40 14.87 19.43
C ALA A 123 -1.85 14.73 20.88
N GLY A 124 -0.92 14.69 21.86
CA GLY A 124 -1.22 14.41 23.25
C GLY A 124 -1.68 12.96 23.50
N ILE A 125 -1.27 12.02 22.63
CA ILE A 125 -1.62 10.61 22.69
C ILE A 125 -0.41 9.81 23.17
N GLU A 126 -0.65 8.88 24.11
CA GLU A 126 0.42 8.04 24.65
C GLU A 126 1.08 7.18 23.53
N TYR A 127 2.39 7.32 23.36
CA TYR A 127 3.17 6.43 22.50
C TYR A 127 3.43 5.10 23.22
N ARG A 128 2.51 4.17 23.07
CA ARG A 128 2.55 2.85 23.71
C ARG A 128 3.64 1.97 23.09
N SER A 129 3.98 0.88 23.80
CA SER A 129 4.89 -0.13 23.23
C SER A 129 4.37 -0.70 21.90
N ALA A 130 5.29 -1.15 21.04
CA ALA A 130 4.93 -1.69 19.72
C ALA A 130 3.85 -2.78 19.81
N GLY A 131 3.98 -3.72 20.78
CA GLY A 131 2.96 -4.75 20.99
C GLY A 131 1.58 -4.18 21.32
N ARG A 132 1.49 -3.16 22.19
CA ARG A 132 0.22 -2.51 22.53
C ARG A 132 -0.36 -1.70 21.38
N ARG A 133 0.48 -1.13 20.50
CA ARG A 133 -0.01 -0.48 19.29
C ARG A 133 -0.60 -1.48 18.30
N VAL A 134 0.00 -2.67 18.18
CA VAL A 134 -0.57 -3.77 17.39
C VAL A 134 -1.90 -4.26 17.97
N ASP A 135 -2.00 -4.43 19.29
CA ASP A 135 -3.27 -4.80 19.95
C ASP A 135 -4.36 -3.77 19.66
N HIS A 136 -4.01 -2.49 19.69
CA HIS A 136 -4.94 -1.39 19.41
C HIS A 136 -5.37 -1.39 17.94
N LEU A 137 -4.44 -1.57 16.99
CA LEU A 137 -4.76 -1.70 15.56
C LEU A 137 -5.72 -2.87 15.31
N SER A 138 -5.45 -4.03 15.91
CA SER A 138 -6.31 -5.22 15.80
C SER A 138 -7.72 -4.95 16.30
N ALA A 139 -7.86 -4.36 17.50
CA ALA A 139 -9.16 -4.01 18.07
C ALA A 139 -9.91 -2.96 17.22
N THR A 140 -9.18 -1.95 16.69
CA THR A 140 -9.74 -0.91 15.83
C THR A 140 -10.23 -1.50 14.51
N ALA A 141 -9.41 -2.30 13.83
CA ALA A 141 -9.77 -2.94 12.56
C ALA A 141 -11.00 -3.85 12.72
N ALA A 142 -11.02 -4.72 13.75
CA ALA A 142 -12.14 -5.59 14.04
C ALA A 142 -13.43 -4.79 14.29
N ARG A 143 -13.36 -3.75 15.13
CA ARG A 143 -14.54 -2.94 15.48
C ARG A 143 -15.08 -2.13 14.31
N VAL A 144 -14.19 -1.56 13.47
CA VAL A 144 -14.61 -0.83 12.26
C VAL A 144 -15.29 -1.76 11.27
N THR A 145 -14.73 -2.95 11.04
CA THR A 145 -15.31 -3.95 10.14
C THR A 145 -16.69 -4.39 10.63
N GLU A 146 -16.84 -4.63 11.94
CA GLU A 146 -18.13 -4.97 12.56
C GLU A 146 -19.17 -3.85 12.35
N LEU A 147 -18.78 -2.59 12.62
CA LEU A 147 -19.68 -1.44 12.46
C LEU A 147 -20.10 -1.22 11.00
N LEU A 148 -19.18 -1.34 10.05
CA LEU A 148 -19.48 -1.18 8.62
C LEU A 148 -20.35 -2.31 8.05
N ALA A 149 -20.30 -3.50 8.67
CA ALA A 149 -21.14 -4.64 8.30
C ALA A 149 -22.53 -4.62 8.96
N ASP A 150 -22.72 -3.80 9.99
CA ASP A 150 -23.99 -3.69 10.72
C ASP A 150 -25.04 -3.02 9.83
N GLU A 151 -26.19 -3.68 9.66
CA GLU A 151 -27.31 -3.17 8.86
C GLU A 151 -27.92 -1.87 9.42
N ASP A 152 -27.80 -1.65 10.71
CA ASP A 152 -28.30 -0.46 11.41
C ASP A 152 -27.29 0.71 11.40
N HIS A 153 -26.05 0.47 10.90
CA HIS A 153 -25.03 1.53 10.82
C HIS A 153 -25.46 2.68 9.88
N GLN A 154 -25.31 3.92 10.38
CA GLN A 154 -25.60 5.12 9.61
C GLN A 154 -24.45 6.13 9.63
N PRO A 155 -24.02 6.66 8.46
CA PRO A 155 -24.50 6.32 7.12
C PRO A 155 -24.06 4.91 6.70
N ARG A 156 -24.92 4.21 5.96
CA ARG A 156 -24.56 2.90 5.41
C ARG A 156 -23.62 3.07 4.21
N PRO A 157 -22.52 2.31 4.08
CA PRO A 157 -21.68 2.36 2.88
C PRO A 157 -22.46 1.91 1.63
N VAL A 158 -21.98 2.30 0.45
CA VAL A 158 -22.52 1.83 -0.84
C VAL A 158 -21.99 0.46 -1.17
N GLN A 159 -20.70 0.23 -0.89
CA GLN A 159 -20.07 -1.07 -1.06
C GLN A 159 -20.67 -2.09 -0.08
N PRO A 160 -20.92 -3.36 -0.49
CA PRO A 160 -21.29 -4.43 0.44
C PRO A 160 -20.25 -4.61 1.55
N ARG A 161 -18.98 -4.36 1.21
CA ARG A 161 -17.82 -4.36 2.10
C ARG A 161 -16.81 -3.34 1.58
N ILE A 162 -16.37 -2.42 2.44
CA ILE A 162 -15.23 -1.56 2.16
C ILE A 162 -13.96 -2.40 2.33
N PRO A 163 -13.10 -2.54 1.30
CA PRO A 163 -11.85 -3.30 1.42
C PRO A 163 -10.96 -2.74 2.53
N LEU A 164 -10.50 -3.61 3.42
CA LEU A 164 -9.59 -3.28 4.51
C LEU A 164 -8.15 -3.57 4.10
N LEU A 165 -7.31 -2.55 4.11
CA LEU A 165 -5.88 -2.65 3.95
C LEU A 165 -5.20 -2.53 5.32
N LEU A 166 -4.36 -3.51 5.66
CA LEU A 166 -3.50 -3.45 6.84
C LEU A 166 -2.04 -3.49 6.40
N ALA A 167 -1.25 -2.52 6.86
CA ALA A 167 0.16 -2.41 6.50
C ALA A 167 1.07 -2.47 7.74
N GLY A 168 2.20 -3.15 7.58
CA GLY A 168 3.25 -3.23 8.58
C GLY A 168 4.27 -4.32 8.26
N ASN A 169 5.36 -4.36 9.05
CA ASN A 169 6.52 -5.20 8.76
C ASN A 169 6.77 -6.30 9.80
N GLY A 170 6.22 -6.15 11.02
CA GLY A 170 6.43 -7.10 12.10
C GLY A 170 5.51 -8.33 12.01
N ASP A 171 5.97 -9.47 12.52
CA ASP A 171 5.26 -10.76 12.46
C ASP A 171 3.80 -10.67 12.90
N ARG A 172 3.53 -10.02 14.03
CA ARG A 172 2.17 -9.90 14.57
C ARG A 172 1.23 -9.11 13.66
N VAL A 173 1.74 -8.03 13.01
CA VAL A 173 0.95 -7.24 12.07
C VAL A 173 0.70 -8.03 10.79
N LEU A 174 1.74 -8.67 10.25
CA LEU A 174 1.62 -9.48 9.04
C LEU A 174 0.68 -10.68 9.25
N THR A 175 0.75 -11.37 10.39
CA THR A 175 -0.19 -12.45 10.72
C THR A 175 -1.62 -11.95 10.77
N MET A 176 -1.87 -10.87 11.53
CA MET A 176 -3.20 -10.27 11.65
C MET A 176 -3.74 -9.78 10.29
N ALA A 177 -2.88 -9.11 9.50
CA ALA A 177 -3.26 -8.62 8.18
C ALA A 177 -3.61 -9.79 7.24
N ALA A 178 -2.80 -10.83 7.20
CA ALA A 178 -3.03 -12.02 6.40
C ALA A 178 -4.33 -12.77 6.77
N GLU A 179 -4.68 -12.79 8.06
CA GLU A 179 -5.89 -13.45 8.56
C GLU A 179 -7.18 -12.65 8.34
N HIS A 180 -7.11 -11.30 8.33
CA HIS A 180 -8.31 -10.46 8.44
C HIS A 180 -8.45 -9.38 7.36
N ALA A 181 -7.36 -8.93 6.71
CA ALA A 181 -7.43 -7.90 5.70
C ALA A 181 -7.81 -8.45 4.31
N ASP A 182 -8.30 -7.55 3.47
CA ASP A 182 -8.49 -7.80 2.03
C ASP A 182 -7.21 -7.48 1.26
N ILE A 183 -6.41 -6.52 1.78
CA ILE A 183 -5.15 -6.06 1.20
C ILE A 183 -4.07 -6.05 2.29
N VAL A 184 -2.94 -6.68 2.03
CA VAL A 184 -1.76 -6.64 2.92
C VAL A 184 -0.69 -5.76 2.30
N GLY A 185 -0.34 -4.68 3.00
CA GLY A 185 0.64 -3.70 2.54
C GLY A 185 2.04 -3.94 3.12
N PHE A 186 3.04 -4.02 2.24
CA PHE A 186 4.45 -4.09 2.58
C PHE A 186 5.16 -2.78 2.26
N THR A 187 6.14 -2.41 3.08
CA THR A 187 7.05 -1.28 2.81
C THR A 187 8.45 -1.72 2.40
N ALA A 188 8.71 -3.04 2.39
CA ALA A 188 10.03 -3.63 2.18
C ALA A 188 11.12 -3.05 3.12
N ALA A 189 10.72 -2.75 4.35
CA ALA A 189 11.60 -2.24 5.39
C ALA A 189 11.35 -2.96 6.72
N ARG A 190 12.28 -2.87 7.64
CA ARG A 190 12.11 -3.27 9.04
C ARG A 190 12.41 -2.08 9.96
N THR A 191 11.88 -2.11 11.16
CA THR A 191 12.24 -1.12 12.17
C THR A 191 13.54 -1.54 12.84
N GLY A 192 14.57 -0.71 12.71
CA GLY A 192 15.85 -0.88 13.37
C GLY A 192 15.76 -0.65 14.90
N PRO A 193 16.88 -0.89 15.62
CA PRO A 193 16.94 -0.75 17.08
C PRO A 193 16.59 0.66 17.58
N ASP A 194 16.93 1.68 16.81
CA ASP A 194 16.73 3.10 17.13
C ASP A 194 15.36 3.64 16.64
N GLY A 195 14.54 2.78 16.02
CA GLY A 195 13.23 3.13 15.48
C GLY A 195 13.24 3.57 14.02
N ASP A 196 14.40 3.67 13.40
CA ASP A 196 14.55 4.00 11.98
C ASP A 196 14.12 2.84 11.08
N LEU A 197 13.69 3.16 9.87
CA LEU A 197 13.33 2.16 8.87
C LEU A 197 14.57 1.75 8.07
N GLU A 198 14.95 0.49 8.18
CA GLU A 198 16.02 -0.13 7.40
C GLU A 198 15.43 -0.90 6.22
N PRO A 199 15.89 -0.68 4.99
CA PRO A 199 15.40 -1.44 3.83
C PRO A 199 15.77 -2.92 3.95
N LEU A 200 14.87 -3.79 3.51
CA LEU A 200 15.12 -5.23 3.41
C LEU A 200 15.83 -5.57 2.10
N SER A 201 16.75 -6.53 2.15
CA SER A 201 17.24 -7.15 0.92
C SER A 201 16.12 -7.88 0.18
N ALA A 202 16.31 -8.20 -1.10
CA ALA A 202 15.33 -8.96 -1.86
C ALA A 202 15.00 -10.32 -1.22
N GLY A 203 16.02 -11.03 -0.70
CA GLY A 203 15.83 -12.31 -0.02
C GLY A 203 15.04 -12.18 1.28
N ASP A 204 15.42 -11.23 2.16
CA ASP A 204 14.67 -10.99 3.40
C ASP A 204 13.23 -10.57 3.12
N PHE A 205 12.99 -9.79 2.06
CA PHE A 205 11.65 -9.40 1.66
C PHE A 205 10.82 -10.58 1.16
N ASP A 206 11.39 -11.43 0.31
CA ASP A 206 10.71 -12.65 -0.17
C ASP A 206 10.34 -13.57 1.02
N GLU A 207 11.20 -13.68 2.05
CA GLU A 207 10.87 -14.39 3.28
C GLU A 207 9.70 -13.74 4.05
N ARG A 208 9.61 -12.41 4.10
CA ARG A 208 8.48 -11.71 4.72
C ARG A 208 7.17 -11.94 4.01
N VAL A 209 7.20 -11.93 2.66
CA VAL A 209 6.00 -12.24 1.87
C VAL A 209 5.58 -13.70 2.06
N ALA A 210 6.53 -14.63 2.02
CA ALA A 210 6.28 -16.06 2.27
C ALA A 210 5.69 -16.32 3.67
N PHE A 211 6.19 -15.61 4.69
CA PHE A 211 5.64 -15.66 6.04
C PHE A 211 4.17 -15.21 6.07
N ALA A 212 3.85 -14.06 5.48
CA ALA A 212 2.49 -13.54 5.44
C ALA A 212 1.54 -14.46 4.64
N ARG A 213 1.99 -15.00 3.50
CA ARG A 213 1.23 -15.97 2.70
C ARG A 213 0.95 -17.26 3.49
N THR A 214 1.93 -17.74 4.24
CA THR A 214 1.76 -18.90 5.11
C THR A 214 0.72 -18.64 6.21
N ALA A 215 0.75 -17.45 6.81
CA ALA A 215 -0.26 -17.05 7.80
C ALA A 215 -1.67 -16.93 7.21
N ALA A 216 -1.79 -16.46 5.96
CA ALA A 216 -3.07 -16.40 5.25
C ALA A 216 -3.66 -17.78 4.93
N GLY A 217 -2.81 -18.80 4.78
CA GLY A 217 -3.25 -20.16 4.42
C GLY A 217 -4.06 -20.15 3.12
N HIS A 218 -5.27 -20.74 3.15
CA HIS A 218 -6.16 -20.79 1.98
C HIS A 218 -6.65 -19.40 1.51
N ARG A 219 -6.60 -18.38 2.38
CA ARG A 219 -6.95 -17.01 1.99
C ARG A 219 -5.87 -16.33 1.12
N ALA A 220 -4.69 -16.91 1.00
CA ALA A 220 -3.58 -16.29 0.25
C ALA A 220 -3.95 -15.91 -1.20
N VAL A 221 -4.88 -16.67 -1.83
CA VAL A 221 -5.40 -16.40 -3.18
C VAL A 221 -6.48 -15.30 -3.21
N GLU A 222 -7.12 -15.01 -2.07
CA GLU A 222 -8.14 -13.97 -1.93
C GLU A 222 -7.51 -12.62 -1.57
N VAL A 223 -6.47 -12.64 -0.74
CA VAL A 223 -5.74 -11.46 -0.29
C VAL A 223 -5.02 -10.80 -1.46
N GLU A 224 -5.12 -9.50 -1.57
CA GLU A 224 -4.31 -8.71 -2.49
C GLU A 224 -3.03 -8.25 -1.79
N TRP A 225 -1.89 -8.52 -2.41
CA TRP A 225 -0.56 -8.20 -1.87
C TRP A 225 -0.07 -6.89 -2.45
N ASN A 226 0.16 -5.89 -1.60
CA ASN A 226 0.60 -4.56 -1.98
C ASN A 226 2.05 -4.30 -1.58
N LEU A 227 2.82 -3.64 -2.45
CA LEU A 227 4.15 -3.13 -2.14
C LEU A 227 4.21 -1.62 -2.36
N LEU A 228 4.69 -0.88 -1.35
CA LEU A 228 5.06 0.52 -1.48
C LEU A 228 6.45 0.64 -2.10
N LEU A 229 6.52 1.19 -3.30
CA LEU A 229 7.75 1.53 -4.01
C LEU A 229 8.25 2.90 -3.54
N GLN A 230 9.41 2.92 -2.91
CA GLN A 230 9.98 4.13 -2.31
C GLN A 230 10.66 5.04 -3.33
N ILE A 231 11.31 4.43 -4.32
CA ILE A 231 12.06 5.15 -5.36
C ILE A 231 11.70 4.54 -6.71
N VAL A 232 11.26 5.39 -7.64
CA VAL A 232 11.08 5.01 -9.04
C VAL A 232 11.73 6.08 -9.92
N THR A 233 12.68 5.68 -10.76
CA THR A 233 13.36 6.57 -11.71
C THR A 233 13.55 5.86 -13.03
N VAL A 234 12.98 6.42 -14.09
CA VAL A 234 13.22 5.94 -15.46
C VAL A 234 14.48 6.61 -16.01
N THR A 235 15.46 5.80 -16.38
CA THR A 235 16.78 6.25 -16.87
C THR A 235 17.46 5.17 -17.69
N ASP A 236 18.36 5.60 -18.59
CA ASP A 236 19.26 4.70 -19.33
C ASP A 236 20.58 4.44 -18.57
N ASP A 237 20.84 5.18 -17.48
CA ASP A 237 22.02 4.97 -16.62
C ASP A 237 21.60 4.77 -15.15
N PRO A 238 21.14 3.56 -14.80
CA PRO A 238 20.71 3.27 -13.44
C PRO A 238 21.85 3.33 -12.41
N THR A 239 23.09 3.06 -12.84
CA THR A 239 24.26 3.08 -11.96
C THR A 239 24.57 4.51 -11.50
N ALA A 240 24.61 5.46 -12.39
CA ALA A 240 24.86 6.87 -12.03
C ALA A 240 23.79 7.43 -11.09
N VAL A 241 22.50 7.12 -11.35
CA VAL A 241 21.39 7.56 -10.48
C VAL A 241 21.48 6.89 -9.10
N ALA A 242 21.81 5.62 -9.02
CA ALA A 242 21.98 4.92 -7.75
C ALA A 242 23.13 5.49 -6.95
N ASP A 243 24.29 5.74 -7.57
CA ASP A 243 25.47 6.34 -6.92
C ASP A 243 25.15 7.73 -6.36
N GLU A 244 24.43 8.56 -7.12
CA GLU A 244 23.98 9.88 -6.66
C GLU A 244 23.08 9.77 -5.43
N LEU A 245 22.09 8.88 -5.44
CA LEU A 245 21.15 8.70 -4.34
C LEU A 245 21.85 8.14 -3.08
N ILE A 246 22.76 7.18 -3.24
CA ILE A 246 23.55 6.63 -2.15
C ILE A 246 24.40 7.74 -1.50
N ALA A 247 25.07 8.55 -2.31
CA ALA A 247 25.89 9.65 -1.82
C ALA A 247 25.03 10.74 -1.15
N LYS A 248 23.90 11.12 -1.75
CA LYS A 248 22.99 12.15 -1.23
C LYS A 248 22.39 11.77 0.14
N HIS A 249 22.09 10.52 0.34
CA HIS A 249 21.44 10.01 1.58
C HIS A 249 22.46 9.36 2.52
N GLU A 250 23.76 9.44 2.23
CA GLU A 250 24.87 8.89 3.04
C GLU A 250 24.66 7.40 3.38
N LEU A 251 24.14 6.61 2.42
CA LEU A 251 23.80 5.22 2.64
C LEU A 251 25.06 4.35 2.67
N SER A 252 25.13 3.43 3.65
CA SER A 252 26.26 2.48 3.79
C SER A 252 25.98 1.17 3.04
N MET A 253 25.79 1.25 1.72
CA MET A 253 25.58 0.09 0.85
C MET A 253 26.20 0.30 -0.53
N SER A 254 26.45 -0.78 -1.25
CA SER A 254 26.95 -0.72 -2.64
C SER A 254 25.80 -0.37 -3.62
N THR A 255 26.19 0.14 -4.80
CA THR A 255 25.26 0.40 -5.91
C THR A 255 24.43 -0.82 -6.27
N GLN A 256 25.06 -1.99 -6.29
CA GLN A 256 24.38 -3.25 -6.62
C GLN A 256 23.35 -3.64 -5.55
N GLU A 257 23.67 -3.48 -4.27
CA GLU A 257 22.73 -3.72 -3.17
C GLU A 257 21.56 -2.76 -3.25
N PHE A 258 21.81 -1.46 -3.49
CA PHE A 258 20.77 -0.44 -3.62
C PHE A 258 19.83 -0.73 -4.78
N LEU A 259 20.36 -1.03 -5.98
CA LEU A 259 19.57 -1.40 -7.14
C LEU A 259 18.81 -2.72 -6.95
N GLY A 260 19.28 -3.59 -6.06
CA GLY A 260 18.64 -4.86 -5.70
C GLY A 260 17.50 -4.75 -4.70
N LEU A 261 17.29 -3.57 -4.08
CA LEU A 261 16.20 -3.38 -3.10
C LEU A 261 14.82 -3.53 -3.76
N PRO A 262 13.87 -4.25 -3.16
CA PRO A 262 12.55 -4.51 -3.76
C PRO A 262 11.69 -3.25 -3.90
N SER A 263 11.90 -2.23 -3.06
CA SER A 263 11.18 -0.95 -3.10
C SER A 263 11.87 0.13 -3.95
N VAL A 264 12.98 -0.20 -4.65
CA VAL A 264 13.77 0.71 -5.50
C VAL A 264 13.72 0.21 -6.93
N LEU A 265 13.18 1.02 -7.83
CA LEU A 265 13.08 0.74 -9.27
C LEU A 265 13.78 1.84 -10.04
N ILE A 266 14.97 1.54 -10.56
CA ILE A 266 15.78 2.44 -11.38
C ILE A 266 16.21 1.69 -12.64
N GLY A 267 15.91 2.23 -13.83
CA GLY A 267 16.23 1.61 -15.10
C GLY A 267 15.33 2.10 -16.22
N SER A 268 15.39 1.47 -17.40
CA SER A 268 14.44 1.74 -18.47
C SER A 268 13.02 1.29 -18.11
N VAL A 269 12.01 1.77 -18.81
CA VAL A 269 10.61 1.34 -18.63
C VAL A 269 10.49 -0.17 -18.71
N SER A 270 11.13 -0.80 -19.71
CA SER A 270 11.09 -2.25 -19.91
C SER A 270 11.81 -3.02 -18.81
N ASP A 271 12.96 -2.53 -18.30
CA ASP A 271 13.66 -3.18 -17.20
C ASP A 271 12.80 -3.15 -15.92
N ILE A 272 12.17 -2.01 -15.63
CA ILE A 272 11.28 -1.85 -14.48
C ILE A 272 10.08 -2.79 -14.62
N ALA A 273 9.43 -2.81 -15.78
CA ALA A 273 8.29 -3.69 -16.03
C ALA A 273 8.67 -5.17 -15.86
N THR A 274 9.81 -5.59 -16.43
CA THR A 274 10.32 -6.96 -16.27
C THR A 274 10.53 -7.31 -14.79
N ARG A 275 11.18 -6.44 -14.01
CA ARG A 275 11.38 -6.66 -12.57
C ARG A 275 10.06 -6.78 -11.79
N LEU A 276 9.02 -6.04 -12.18
CA LEU A 276 7.72 -6.11 -11.54
C LEU A 276 6.96 -7.39 -11.92
N VAL A 277 7.08 -7.87 -13.14
CA VAL A 277 6.56 -9.18 -13.56
C VAL A 277 7.24 -10.30 -12.76
N ASP A 278 8.57 -10.30 -12.68
CA ASP A 278 9.35 -11.25 -11.88
C ASP A 278 8.97 -11.20 -10.39
N LEU A 279 8.72 -10.00 -9.85
CA LEU A 279 8.25 -9.83 -8.47
C LEU A 279 6.88 -10.49 -8.28
N ARG A 280 5.93 -10.23 -9.18
CA ARG A 280 4.59 -10.85 -9.13
C ARG A 280 4.67 -12.37 -9.20
N GLU A 281 5.47 -12.91 -10.11
CA GLU A 281 5.65 -14.36 -10.27
C GLU A 281 6.23 -15.02 -9.02
N ARG A 282 7.20 -14.40 -8.35
CA ARG A 282 7.83 -14.94 -7.13
C ARG A 282 6.96 -14.78 -5.89
N THR A 283 6.27 -13.66 -5.76
CA THR A 283 5.67 -13.24 -4.49
C THR A 283 4.14 -13.17 -4.52
N GLY A 284 3.54 -13.08 -5.68
CA GLY A 284 2.12 -12.81 -5.86
C GLY A 284 1.74 -11.32 -5.70
N ILE A 285 2.71 -10.42 -5.49
CA ILE A 285 2.46 -8.98 -5.36
C ILE A 285 2.05 -8.43 -6.73
N SER A 286 0.83 -7.92 -6.81
CA SER A 286 0.25 -7.32 -8.02
C SER A 286 -0.25 -5.89 -7.79
N TYR A 287 -0.45 -5.47 -6.55
CA TYR A 287 -0.82 -4.10 -6.22
C TYR A 287 0.43 -3.28 -5.86
N LEU A 288 0.77 -2.35 -6.73
CA LEU A 288 1.99 -1.53 -6.60
C LEU A 288 1.59 -0.09 -6.26
N THR A 289 2.14 0.44 -5.18
CA THR A 289 1.92 1.83 -4.77
C THR A 289 3.22 2.61 -4.92
N VAL A 290 3.18 3.72 -5.64
CA VAL A 290 4.31 4.65 -5.74
C VAL A 290 4.10 5.88 -4.87
N LEU A 291 5.17 6.59 -4.55
CA LEU A 291 5.09 7.91 -3.94
C LEU A 291 4.84 8.98 -5.01
N GLU A 292 4.24 10.09 -4.61
CA GLU A 292 3.87 11.21 -5.47
C GLU A 292 4.97 11.70 -6.45
N PRO A 293 6.26 11.80 -6.08
CA PRO A 293 7.30 12.20 -7.02
C PRO A 293 7.44 11.28 -8.25
N ALA A 294 6.97 10.05 -8.15
CA ALA A 294 6.98 9.08 -9.24
C ALA A 294 5.71 9.08 -10.11
N LEU A 295 4.72 9.93 -9.81
CA LEU A 295 3.41 9.95 -10.47
C LEU A 295 3.49 9.90 -11.99
N GLU A 296 4.23 10.82 -12.60
CA GLU A 296 4.33 10.93 -14.06
C GLU A 296 5.34 9.93 -14.64
N VAL A 297 6.46 9.74 -13.95
CA VAL A 297 7.55 8.87 -14.39
C VAL A 297 7.14 7.40 -14.43
N PHE A 298 6.21 6.97 -13.59
CA PHE A 298 5.74 5.59 -13.54
C PHE A 298 4.62 5.28 -14.55
N ALA A 299 3.94 6.28 -15.11
CA ALA A 299 2.83 6.07 -16.04
C ALA A 299 3.21 5.24 -17.31
N PRO A 300 4.38 5.41 -17.95
CA PRO A 300 4.80 4.52 -19.02
C PRO A 300 4.96 3.04 -18.60
N VAL A 301 5.39 2.80 -17.36
CA VAL A 301 5.52 1.45 -16.81
C VAL A 301 4.13 0.83 -16.60
N ILE A 302 3.15 1.61 -16.12
CA ILE A 302 1.73 1.18 -16.01
C ILE A 302 1.22 0.72 -17.38
N ALA A 303 1.44 1.51 -18.44
CA ALA A 303 1.00 1.19 -19.78
C ALA A 303 1.63 -0.12 -20.31
N GLU A 304 2.92 -0.35 -20.03
CA GLU A 304 3.62 -1.57 -20.42
C GLU A 304 3.09 -2.81 -19.66
N LEU A 305 2.87 -2.68 -18.34
CA LEU A 305 2.33 -3.78 -17.53
C LEU A 305 0.88 -4.13 -17.91
N HIS A 306 0.04 -3.15 -18.24
CA HIS A 306 -1.29 -3.42 -18.77
C HIS A 306 -1.24 -4.17 -20.11
N ALA A 307 -0.24 -3.88 -20.96
CA ALA A 307 -0.04 -4.62 -22.21
C ALA A 307 0.38 -6.08 -21.95
N VAL A 308 1.21 -6.33 -20.94
CA VAL A 308 1.59 -7.69 -20.50
C VAL A 308 0.35 -8.46 -20.04
N ASP A 309 -0.49 -7.86 -19.19
CA ASP A 309 -1.72 -8.51 -18.70
C ASP A 309 -2.72 -8.80 -19.82
N ALA A 310 -2.82 -7.93 -20.83
CA ALA A 310 -3.66 -8.14 -22.00
C ALA A 310 -3.13 -9.22 -22.95
N GLY A 311 -1.81 -9.36 -23.07
CA GLY A 311 -1.15 -10.35 -23.94
C GLY A 311 -1.09 -11.76 -23.36
N GLY A 312 -1.30 -11.92 -22.06
CA GLY A 312 -1.33 -13.21 -21.35
C GLY A 312 -2.69 -13.92 -21.33
N ARG A 313 -3.70 -13.34 -21.99
CA ARG A 313 -5.07 -13.89 -22.07
C ARG A 313 -5.30 -14.74 -23.31
#